data_ba442ba7c31f4f154a46e229a501645c
#
_entry.id   ba442ba7c31f4f154a46e229a501645c
#
_cell.length_a   1.000
_cell.length_b   1.000
_cell.length_c   1.000
_cell.angle_alpha   90.00
_cell.angle_beta   90.00
_cell.angle_gamma   90.00
#
_symmetry.space_group_name_H-M   'P 1'
#
loop_
_entity.id
_entity.type
_entity.pdbx_description
1 polymer ?
#
loop_
_entity_poly.entity_id
_entity_poly.type
_entity_poly.pdbx_seq_one_letter_code
_entity_poly.pdbx_strand_id
1 'polypeptide(L)'
;MSIAVFCGLVIFVLLAVMLLAGVPIAIALAVSSICAILPVLNLGASVLTGAQRIFSGISVFSLLAIPFFILAGNIMNKGGIAIRLINFAKLFTGSIPGALAHTNAVANTHIGAIAGSGTAAASAMGSIIGPIEEEEGYDRDFSAAANIATAPTGLLIPPSNVMITFSLVSGGTSVAALFMAGYIPGILWGLACMVVIYFFARKKGYRSTKRYTGSEKVKVFFQAIPCLFMIIVVIGGIISGIFTATEGSVVAVVYSMVLSIFFYKSIRLRELPKIFLDSAEMTGIIIFLIGVSSIMSWVMAFTGIPTAVSEAMLGISTNRYVILFIINILLLIVGTFMDMTPACLIFTPIFLPICQALGMNTIHFGIMMIFNLCIGTITPPVGTTLFVGVKVGKTKIEQVIRPLLYYFGAIFIVLMLVSYIPQLSLWLPGLMGYV
;
A
#
# COMPACT_ATOMS: atom_id res chain seq x y z
N MET A 1 3.69 -27.96 -26.26
CA MET A 1 3.60 -26.89 -25.24
C MET A 1 3.70 -27.56 -23.89
N SER A 2 4.60 -27.10 -23.00
CA SER A 2 4.70 -27.69 -21.65
C SER A 2 3.41 -27.43 -20.86
N ILE A 3 3.09 -28.31 -19.89
CA ILE A 3 1.92 -28.14 -19.00
C ILE A 3 1.97 -26.76 -18.31
N ALA A 4 3.16 -26.35 -17.88
CA ALA A 4 3.36 -25.05 -17.24
C ALA A 4 2.93 -23.87 -18.14
N VAL A 5 3.37 -23.88 -19.41
CA VAL A 5 3.04 -22.83 -20.37
C VAL A 5 1.53 -22.84 -20.69
N PHE A 6 0.94 -24.02 -20.85
CA PHE A 6 -0.50 -24.13 -21.12
C PHE A 6 -1.32 -23.60 -19.94
N CYS A 7 -1.06 -24.08 -18.71
CA CYS A 7 -1.78 -23.63 -17.51
C CYS A 7 -1.58 -22.13 -17.24
N GLY A 8 -0.34 -21.64 -17.43
CA GLY A 8 -0.04 -20.22 -17.29
C GLY A 8 -0.81 -19.34 -18.27
N LEU A 9 -0.92 -19.79 -19.53
CA LEU A 9 -1.67 -19.10 -20.58
C LEU A 9 -3.18 -19.07 -20.28
N VAL A 10 -3.74 -20.21 -19.81
CA VAL A 10 -5.15 -20.31 -19.38
C VAL A 10 -5.42 -19.35 -18.24
N ILE A 11 -4.57 -19.33 -17.18
CA ILE A 11 -4.73 -18.40 -16.07
C ILE A 11 -4.74 -16.97 -16.59
N PHE A 12 -3.72 -16.58 -17.36
CA PHE A 12 -3.55 -15.20 -17.81
C PHE A 12 -4.69 -14.72 -18.69
N VAL A 13 -5.05 -15.52 -19.73
CA VAL A 13 -6.10 -15.16 -20.69
C VAL A 13 -7.46 -15.12 -20.02
N LEU A 14 -7.81 -16.15 -19.23
CA LEU A 14 -9.12 -16.23 -18.60
C LEU A 14 -9.27 -15.15 -17.51
N LEU A 15 -8.22 -14.90 -16.73
CA LEU A 15 -8.19 -13.81 -15.75
C LEU A 15 -8.39 -12.45 -16.45
N ALA A 16 -7.63 -12.18 -17.52
CA ALA A 16 -7.74 -10.92 -18.25
C ALA A 16 -9.14 -10.73 -18.85
N VAL A 17 -9.69 -11.75 -19.51
CA VAL A 17 -11.04 -11.69 -20.09
C VAL A 17 -12.10 -11.44 -19.04
N MET A 18 -12.04 -12.14 -17.90
CA MET A 18 -13.01 -11.97 -16.82
C MET A 18 -12.91 -10.58 -16.16
N LEU A 19 -11.70 -10.05 -15.98
CA LEU A 19 -11.51 -8.71 -15.46
C LEU A 19 -12.04 -7.64 -16.42
N LEU A 20 -11.78 -7.77 -17.72
CA LEU A 20 -12.32 -6.88 -18.75
C LEU A 20 -13.85 -6.97 -18.85
N ALA A 21 -14.44 -8.13 -18.54
CA ALA A 21 -15.88 -8.31 -18.45
C ALA A 21 -16.49 -7.75 -17.13
N GLY A 22 -15.67 -7.17 -16.23
CA GLY A 22 -16.13 -6.58 -14.97
C GLY A 22 -16.40 -7.60 -13.86
N VAL A 23 -15.92 -8.84 -13.99
CA VAL A 23 -16.06 -9.86 -12.95
C VAL A 23 -15.18 -9.51 -11.75
N PRO A 24 -15.68 -9.63 -10.50
CA PRO A 24 -14.88 -9.38 -9.31
C PRO A 24 -13.58 -10.22 -9.29
N ILE A 25 -12.47 -9.60 -8.92
CA ILE A 25 -11.12 -10.19 -8.98
C ILE A 25 -11.05 -11.56 -8.28
N ALA A 26 -11.67 -11.70 -7.12
CA ALA A 26 -11.67 -12.96 -6.39
C ALA A 26 -12.33 -14.11 -7.18
N ILE A 27 -13.45 -13.83 -7.86
CA ILE A 27 -14.12 -14.82 -8.70
C ILE A 27 -13.27 -15.14 -9.93
N ALA A 28 -12.71 -14.12 -10.57
CA ALA A 28 -11.84 -14.29 -11.72
C ALA A 28 -10.61 -15.15 -11.39
N LEU A 29 -9.99 -14.94 -10.22
CA LEU A 29 -8.88 -15.75 -9.71
C LEU A 29 -9.27 -17.20 -9.45
N ALA A 30 -10.41 -17.44 -8.77
CA ALA A 30 -10.88 -18.79 -8.48
C ALA A 30 -11.12 -19.58 -9.77
N VAL A 31 -11.92 -19.01 -10.67
CA VAL A 31 -12.32 -19.68 -11.91
C VAL A 31 -11.12 -19.91 -12.82
N SER A 32 -10.27 -18.91 -13.03
CA SER A 32 -9.08 -19.07 -13.88
C SER A 32 -8.13 -20.14 -13.36
N SER A 33 -7.93 -20.19 -12.04
CA SER A 33 -7.06 -21.18 -11.39
C SER A 33 -7.62 -22.60 -11.49
N ILE A 34 -8.92 -22.78 -11.22
CA ILE A 34 -9.57 -24.09 -11.34
C ILE A 34 -9.57 -24.56 -12.80
N CYS A 35 -9.91 -23.68 -13.75
CA CYS A 35 -9.89 -24.03 -15.17
C CYS A 35 -8.48 -24.41 -15.66
N ALA A 36 -7.46 -23.75 -15.17
CA ALA A 36 -6.08 -24.01 -15.56
C ALA A 36 -5.57 -25.39 -15.12
N ILE A 37 -6.05 -25.93 -14.00
CA ILE A 37 -5.61 -27.24 -13.49
C ILE A 37 -6.43 -28.42 -14.04
N LEU A 38 -7.56 -28.18 -14.71
CA LEU A 38 -8.42 -29.24 -15.27
C LEU A 38 -7.71 -30.21 -16.24
N PRO A 39 -6.71 -29.81 -17.04
CA PRO A 39 -5.95 -30.75 -17.85
C PRO A 39 -5.11 -31.75 -17.06
N VAL A 40 -4.83 -31.46 -15.79
CA VAL A 40 -3.99 -32.28 -14.90
C VAL A 40 -4.84 -33.06 -13.88
N LEU A 41 -5.91 -32.42 -13.41
CA LEU A 41 -6.84 -33.02 -12.42
C LEU A 41 -8.27 -32.97 -12.94
N ASN A 42 -9.06 -34.01 -12.58
CA ASN A 42 -10.48 -33.98 -12.88
C ASN A 42 -11.21 -32.90 -12.09
N LEU A 43 -12.41 -32.51 -12.54
CA LEU A 43 -13.17 -31.39 -11.96
C LEU A 43 -13.42 -31.58 -10.45
N GLY A 44 -13.80 -32.80 -10.01
CA GLY A 44 -14.06 -33.05 -8.60
C GLY A 44 -12.84 -32.87 -7.71
N ALA A 45 -11.68 -33.37 -8.12
CA ALA A 45 -10.40 -33.17 -7.41
C ALA A 45 -9.96 -31.69 -7.44
N SER A 46 -10.15 -30.98 -8.56
CA SER A 46 -9.81 -29.57 -8.70
C SER A 46 -10.63 -28.69 -7.75
N VAL A 47 -11.94 -28.91 -7.68
CA VAL A 47 -12.84 -28.15 -6.79
C VAL A 47 -12.56 -28.47 -5.32
N LEU A 48 -12.39 -29.76 -4.98
CA LEU A 48 -12.08 -30.17 -3.61
C LEU A 48 -10.74 -29.58 -3.14
N THR A 49 -9.70 -29.70 -3.96
CA THR A 49 -8.40 -29.10 -3.64
C THR A 49 -8.49 -27.58 -3.55
N GLY A 50 -9.24 -26.94 -4.45
CA GLY A 50 -9.52 -25.50 -4.38
C GLY A 50 -10.14 -25.09 -3.04
N ALA A 51 -11.17 -25.80 -2.59
CA ALA A 51 -11.81 -25.55 -1.29
C ALA A 51 -10.84 -25.73 -0.12
N GLN A 52 -10.02 -26.81 -0.15
CA GLN A 52 -8.99 -27.04 0.87
C GLN A 52 -7.93 -25.91 0.89
N ARG A 53 -7.52 -25.41 -0.28
CA ARG A 53 -6.55 -24.30 -0.38
C ARG A 53 -7.12 -22.98 0.11
N ILE A 54 -8.39 -22.67 -0.17
CA ILE A 54 -9.06 -21.50 0.42
C ILE A 54 -9.01 -21.61 1.94
N PHE A 55 -9.46 -22.74 2.49
CA PHE A 55 -9.49 -22.92 3.93
C PHE A 55 -8.10 -22.81 4.57
N SER A 56 -7.10 -23.53 4.04
CA SER A 56 -5.73 -23.45 4.57
C SER A 56 -5.12 -22.05 4.41
N GLY A 57 -5.42 -21.35 3.32
CA GLY A 57 -4.93 -20.00 3.05
C GLY A 57 -5.46 -18.96 4.02
N ILE A 58 -6.68 -19.13 4.55
CA ILE A 58 -7.27 -18.19 5.54
C ILE A 58 -7.07 -18.66 7.00
N SER A 59 -6.66 -19.91 7.22
CA SER A 59 -6.46 -20.49 8.56
C SER A 59 -5.07 -20.19 9.12
N VAL A 60 -4.55 -19.00 8.89
CA VAL A 60 -3.23 -18.57 9.35
C VAL A 60 -3.37 -17.50 10.43
N PHE A 61 -2.83 -17.74 11.63
CA PHE A 61 -3.00 -16.87 12.79
C PHE A 61 -2.54 -15.41 12.54
N SER A 62 -1.44 -15.22 11.82
CA SER A 62 -0.92 -13.88 11.50
C SER A 62 -1.86 -13.05 10.61
N LEU A 63 -2.82 -13.67 9.92
CA LEU A 63 -3.87 -12.96 9.18
C LEU A 63 -4.77 -12.11 10.08
N LEU A 64 -4.91 -12.46 11.35
CA LEU A 64 -5.70 -11.68 12.31
C LEU A 64 -5.18 -10.25 12.50
N ALA A 65 -3.92 -9.97 12.15
CA ALA A 65 -3.39 -8.62 12.19
C ALA A 65 -4.13 -7.69 11.20
N ILE A 66 -4.56 -8.19 10.03
CA ILE A 66 -5.24 -7.39 9.00
C ILE A 66 -6.56 -6.80 9.50
N PRO A 67 -7.55 -7.59 10.02
CA PRO A 67 -8.80 -7.06 10.52
C PRO A 67 -8.61 -6.05 11.66
N PHE A 68 -7.67 -6.31 12.57
CA PHE A 68 -7.44 -5.39 13.67
C PHE A 68 -6.77 -4.08 13.23
N PHE A 69 -5.81 -4.10 12.30
CA PHE A 69 -5.27 -2.84 11.74
C PHE A 69 -6.30 -2.06 10.93
N ILE A 70 -7.18 -2.74 10.16
CA ILE A 70 -8.30 -2.08 9.46
C ILE A 70 -9.24 -1.42 10.47
N LEU A 71 -9.61 -2.13 11.53
CA LEU A 71 -10.46 -1.60 12.58
C LEU A 71 -9.80 -0.41 13.30
N ALA A 72 -8.53 -0.53 13.68
CA ALA A 72 -7.77 0.56 14.27
C ALA A 72 -7.75 1.79 13.35
N GLY A 73 -7.47 1.61 12.06
CA GLY A 73 -7.47 2.68 11.06
C GLY A 73 -8.83 3.38 10.94
N ASN A 74 -9.93 2.63 10.90
CA ASN A 74 -11.28 3.18 10.86
C ASN A 74 -11.65 3.95 12.14
N ILE A 75 -11.28 3.44 13.32
CA ILE A 75 -11.46 4.13 14.59
C ILE A 75 -10.65 5.43 14.62
N MET A 76 -9.38 5.39 14.19
CA MET A 76 -8.49 6.56 14.19
C MET A 76 -8.99 7.65 13.23
N ASN A 77 -9.51 7.25 12.08
CA ASN A 77 -10.03 8.18 11.08
C ASN A 77 -11.29 8.91 11.61
N LYS A 78 -12.27 8.16 12.11
CA LYS A 78 -13.50 8.74 12.70
C LYS A 78 -13.25 9.39 14.06
N GLY A 79 -12.24 8.91 14.79
CA GLY A 79 -11.86 9.38 16.14
C GLY A 79 -11.14 10.73 16.20
N GLY A 80 -10.95 11.38 15.04
CA GLY A 80 -10.30 12.69 14.97
C GLY A 80 -8.78 12.64 15.24
N ILE A 81 -8.17 11.46 15.23
CA ILE A 81 -6.71 11.29 15.34
C ILE A 81 -6.06 11.83 14.07
N ALA A 82 -6.63 11.54 12.90
CA ALA A 82 -6.15 12.01 11.62
C ALA A 82 -6.02 13.54 11.56
N ILE A 83 -7.04 14.30 11.98
CA ILE A 83 -7.00 15.77 11.96
C ILE A 83 -5.91 16.35 12.88
N ARG A 84 -5.59 15.67 14.00
CA ARG A 84 -4.52 16.11 14.92
C ARG A 84 -3.14 15.88 14.31
N LEU A 85 -2.95 14.78 13.59
CA LEU A 85 -1.72 14.53 12.84
C LEU A 85 -1.55 15.50 11.68
N ILE A 86 -2.64 15.88 11.00
CA ILE A 86 -2.61 16.96 9.97
C ILE A 86 -2.16 18.28 10.59
N ASN A 87 -2.76 18.67 11.71
CA ASN A 87 -2.39 19.92 12.39
C ASN A 87 -0.94 19.89 12.87
N PHE A 88 -0.45 18.72 13.32
CA PHE A 88 0.95 18.53 13.67
C PHE A 88 1.87 18.67 12.45
N ALA A 89 1.52 18.07 11.31
CA ALA A 89 2.28 18.21 10.06
C ALA A 89 2.42 19.67 9.63
N LYS A 90 1.37 20.49 9.82
CA LYS A 90 1.40 21.94 9.53
C LYS A 90 2.47 22.71 10.31
N LEU A 91 2.90 22.21 11.49
CA LEU A 91 3.95 22.89 12.28
C LEU A 91 5.30 22.89 11.56
N PHE A 92 5.59 21.87 10.76
CA PHE A 92 6.87 21.71 10.07
C PHE A 92 6.89 22.35 8.69
N THR A 93 5.73 22.50 8.06
CA THR A 93 5.63 22.91 6.65
C THR A 93 5.24 24.39 6.47
N GLY A 94 4.83 25.07 7.53
CA GLY A 94 4.18 26.38 7.48
C GLY A 94 4.98 27.57 6.92
N SER A 95 6.28 27.41 6.63
CA SER A 95 7.14 28.50 6.13
C SER A 95 7.66 28.27 4.71
N ILE A 96 7.39 27.10 4.14
CA ILE A 96 7.94 26.68 2.84
C ILE A 96 6.96 27.07 1.73
N PRO A 97 7.43 27.48 0.51
CA PRO A 97 6.54 27.64 -0.63
C PRO A 97 5.72 26.39 -0.88
N GLY A 98 4.38 26.52 -0.98
CA GLY A 98 3.50 25.35 -1.08
C GLY A 98 3.21 24.66 0.27
N ALA A 99 3.23 25.40 1.37
CA ALA A 99 3.07 24.89 2.73
C ALA A 99 1.90 23.91 2.91
N LEU A 100 0.74 24.18 2.32
CA LEU A 100 -0.42 23.31 2.40
C LEU A 100 -0.22 21.99 1.65
N ALA A 101 0.35 22.03 0.44
CA ALA A 101 0.65 20.83 -0.33
C ALA A 101 1.74 19.98 0.36
N HIS A 102 2.74 20.60 1.00
CA HIS A 102 3.70 19.88 1.86
C HIS A 102 3.03 19.29 3.09
N THR A 103 2.09 20.00 3.70
CA THR A 103 1.27 19.46 4.79
C THR A 103 0.47 18.26 4.33
N ASN A 104 -0.12 18.33 3.13
CA ASN A 104 -0.84 17.22 2.51
C ASN A 104 0.07 16.00 2.35
N ALA A 105 1.29 16.18 1.86
CA ALA A 105 2.27 15.09 1.69
C ALA A 105 2.61 14.40 3.04
N VAL A 106 2.95 15.18 4.07
CA VAL A 106 3.27 14.64 5.39
C VAL A 106 2.05 13.97 6.03
N ALA A 107 0.88 14.59 5.92
CA ALA A 107 -0.35 14.04 6.48
C ALA A 107 -0.81 12.77 5.76
N ASN A 108 -0.70 12.70 4.43
CA ASN A 108 -0.98 11.49 3.66
C ASN A 108 -0.10 10.32 4.09
N THR A 109 1.19 10.57 4.37
CA THR A 109 2.11 9.58 4.90
C THR A 109 1.60 8.96 6.21
N HIS A 110 1.14 9.79 7.15
CA HIS A 110 0.62 9.30 8.42
C HIS A 110 -0.77 8.65 8.29
N ILE A 111 -1.67 9.27 7.54
CA ILE A 111 -3.04 8.75 7.37
C ILE A 111 -3.03 7.47 6.54
N GLY A 112 -2.21 7.40 5.49
CA GLY A 112 -2.07 6.20 4.67
C GLY A 112 -1.51 5.02 5.46
N ALA A 113 -0.52 5.26 6.31
CA ALA A 113 0.04 4.24 7.21
C ALA A 113 -1.04 3.72 8.19
N ILE A 114 -1.81 4.61 8.76
CA ILE A 114 -2.87 4.27 9.73
C ILE A 114 -4.04 3.56 9.05
N ALA A 115 -4.51 4.11 7.91
CA ALA A 115 -5.65 3.54 7.19
C ALA A 115 -5.30 2.26 6.42
N GLY A 116 -4.01 2.01 6.17
CA GLY A 116 -3.54 0.92 5.32
C GLY A 116 -4.06 0.99 3.87
N SER A 117 -4.47 2.18 3.41
CA SER A 117 -5.11 2.40 2.12
C SER A 117 -4.79 3.79 1.54
N GLY A 118 -4.19 3.81 0.35
CA GLY A 118 -3.90 5.05 -0.37
C GLY A 118 -5.17 5.78 -0.81
N THR A 119 -6.23 5.05 -1.18
CA THR A 119 -7.52 5.64 -1.55
C THR A 119 -8.19 6.34 -0.36
N ALA A 120 -8.12 5.73 0.84
CA ALA A 120 -8.64 6.34 2.06
C ALA A 120 -7.85 7.61 2.43
N ALA A 121 -6.52 7.58 2.31
CA ALA A 121 -5.67 8.75 2.53
C ALA A 121 -6.00 9.87 1.55
N ALA A 122 -6.04 9.58 0.25
CA ALA A 122 -6.38 10.57 -0.78
C ALA A 122 -7.78 11.18 -0.56
N SER A 123 -8.76 10.37 -0.17
CA SER A 123 -10.11 10.84 0.13
C SER A 123 -10.16 11.75 1.35
N ALA A 124 -9.53 11.34 2.46
CA ALA A 124 -9.51 12.10 3.69
C ALA A 124 -8.79 13.44 3.50
N MET A 125 -7.60 13.41 2.94
CA MET A 125 -6.78 14.61 2.76
C MET A 125 -7.34 15.55 1.71
N GLY A 126 -7.81 15.03 0.58
CA GLY A 126 -8.43 15.85 -0.47
C GLY A 126 -9.70 16.56 0.01
N SER A 127 -10.49 15.92 0.88
CA SER A 127 -11.69 16.55 1.45
C SER A 127 -11.40 17.60 2.52
N ILE A 128 -10.28 17.49 3.25
CA ILE A 128 -9.92 18.40 4.34
C ILE A 128 -9.04 19.54 3.84
N ILE A 129 -7.98 19.23 3.10
CA ILE A 129 -6.99 20.23 2.66
C ILE A 129 -7.37 20.87 1.33
N GLY A 130 -7.99 20.13 0.41
CA GLY A 130 -8.35 20.64 -0.90
C GLY A 130 -9.14 21.96 -0.88
N PRO A 131 -10.22 22.09 -0.09
CA PRO A 131 -10.94 23.36 0.04
C PRO A 131 -10.07 24.49 0.60
N ILE A 132 -9.17 24.20 1.53
CA ILE A 132 -8.27 25.22 2.12
C ILE A 132 -7.23 25.66 1.10
N GLU A 133 -6.69 24.74 0.28
CA GLU A 133 -5.77 25.05 -0.81
C GLU A 133 -6.46 25.93 -1.86
N GLU A 134 -7.71 25.64 -2.19
CA GLU A 134 -8.51 26.44 -3.12
C GLU A 134 -8.74 27.87 -2.59
N GLU A 135 -9.09 28.02 -1.31
CA GLU A 135 -9.24 29.33 -0.65
C GLU A 135 -7.93 30.12 -0.63
N GLU A 136 -6.78 29.46 -0.51
CA GLU A 136 -5.45 30.09 -0.57
C GLU A 136 -4.91 30.26 -2.01
N GLY A 137 -5.74 30.01 -3.03
CA GLY A 137 -5.45 30.27 -4.44
C GLY A 137 -4.59 29.22 -5.14
N TYR A 138 -4.55 28.00 -4.62
CA TYR A 138 -3.91 26.88 -5.31
C TYR A 138 -4.76 26.40 -6.48
N ASP A 139 -4.13 26.04 -7.59
CA ASP A 139 -4.81 25.38 -8.70
C ASP A 139 -5.33 24.02 -8.26
N ARG A 140 -6.60 23.71 -8.52
CA ARG A 140 -7.22 22.43 -8.15
C ARG A 140 -6.49 21.21 -8.72
N ASP A 141 -6.01 21.33 -9.96
CA ASP A 141 -5.31 20.23 -10.64
C ASP A 141 -3.96 19.93 -9.98
N PHE A 142 -3.25 20.98 -9.53
CA PHE A 142 -2.01 20.82 -8.77
C PHE A 142 -2.28 20.20 -7.39
N SER A 143 -3.27 20.70 -6.66
CA SER A 143 -3.67 20.18 -5.34
C SER A 143 -4.08 18.72 -5.42
N ALA A 144 -4.92 18.36 -6.42
CA ALA A 144 -5.32 16.98 -6.65
C ALA A 144 -4.13 16.09 -7.01
N ALA A 145 -3.22 16.54 -7.90
CA ALA A 145 -2.03 15.77 -8.28
C ALA A 145 -1.09 15.55 -7.09
N ALA A 146 -0.85 16.57 -6.25
CA ALA A 146 -0.06 16.45 -5.04
C ALA A 146 -0.67 15.45 -4.05
N ASN A 147 -1.98 15.53 -3.83
CA ASN A 147 -2.71 14.61 -2.97
C ASN A 147 -2.65 13.16 -3.48
N ILE A 148 -2.88 12.94 -4.77
CA ILE A 148 -2.83 11.62 -5.42
C ILE A 148 -1.43 11.03 -5.31
N ALA A 149 -0.39 11.80 -5.67
CA ALA A 149 0.98 11.32 -5.68
C ALA A 149 1.53 10.98 -4.29
N THR A 150 1.05 11.66 -3.25
CA THR A 150 1.55 11.46 -1.89
C THR A 150 0.75 10.44 -1.09
N ALA A 151 -0.49 10.14 -1.47
CA ALA A 151 -1.35 9.23 -0.72
C ALA A 151 -0.78 7.80 -0.56
N PRO A 152 -0.13 7.17 -1.56
CA PRO A 152 0.44 5.84 -1.40
C PRO A 152 1.68 5.77 -0.50
N THR A 153 2.30 6.91 -0.15
CA THR A 153 3.48 6.94 0.73
C THR A 153 3.25 6.19 2.04
N GLY A 154 2.04 6.34 2.62
CA GLY A 154 1.69 5.68 3.86
C GLY A 154 1.58 4.15 3.76
N LEU A 155 1.46 3.59 2.56
CA LEU A 155 1.43 2.14 2.37
C LEU A 155 2.83 1.50 2.48
N LEU A 156 3.88 2.32 2.31
CA LEU A 156 5.27 1.92 2.52
C LEU A 156 5.73 2.14 3.96
N ILE A 157 5.02 2.95 4.74
CA ILE A 157 5.36 3.25 6.13
C ILE A 157 4.43 2.45 7.05
N PRO A 158 4.97 1.73 8.04
CA PRO A 158 4.17 0.89 8.94
C PRO A 158 3.16 1.67 9.79
N PRO A 159 2.04 1.01 10.13
CA PRO A 159 1.66 -0.36 9.76
C PRO A 159 1.08 -0.45 8.35
N SER A 160 1.41 -1.51 7.60
CA SER A 160 0.98 -1.69 6.22
C SER A 160 0.35 -3.07 6.01
N ASN A 161 -0.93 -3.09 5.63
CA ASN A 161 -1.66 -4.33 5.37
C ASN A 161 -1.05 -5.13 4.22
N VAL A 162 -0.48 -4.47 3.21
CA VAL A 162 0.13 -5.15 2.08
C VAL A 162 1.46 -5.80 2.44
N MET A 163 2.22 -5.24 3.39
CA MET A 163 3.43 -5.88 3.92
C MET A 163 3.09 -7.15 4.69
N ILE A 164 1.99 -7.15 5.44
CA ILE A 164 1.48 -8.35 6.12
C ILE A 164 1.05 -9.39 5.09
N THR A 165 0.34 -8.99 4.05
CA THR A 165 -0.05 -9.85 2.93
C THR A 165 1.17 -10.44 2.22
N PHE A 166 2.18 -9.62 1.93
CA PHE A 166 3.43 -10.09 1.33
C PHE A 166 4.16 -11.09 2.24
N SER A 167 4.23 -10.84 3.54
CA SER A 167 4.81 -11.76 4.53
C SER A 167 4.23 -13.17 4.39
N LEU A 168 2.92 -13.28 4.23
CA LEU A 168 2.22 -14.56 4.10
C LEU A 168 2.55 -15.26 2.79
N VAL A 169 2.47 -14.54 1.67
CA VAL A 169 2.63 -15.13 0.33
C VAL A 169 4.10 -15.45 0.02
N SER A 170 5.03 -14.74 0.64
CA SER A 170 6.47 -14.98 0.50
C SER A 170 7.00 -16.14 1.35
N GLY A 171 6.14 -16.89 2.04
CA GLY A 171 6.54 -18.03 2.86
C GLY A 171 6.92 -17.68 4.30
N GLY A 172 6.40 -16.57 4.85
CA GLY A 172 6.60 -16.18 6.26
C GLY A 172 7.73 -15.19 6.49
N THR A 173 8.01 -14.33 5.53
CA THR A 173 8.96 -13.21 5.74
C THR A 173 8.55 -12.37 6.95
N SER A 174 9.49 -12.04 7.83
CA SER A 174 9.22 -11.28 9.05
C SER A 174 8.48 -9.96 8.78
N VAL A 175 7.32 -9.79 9.39
CA VAL A 175 6.53 -8.55 9.30
C VAL A 175 7.29 -7.37 9.91
N ALA A 176 7.98 -7.59 11.04
CA ALA A 176 8.81 -6.57 11.67
C ALA A 176 9.94 -6.11 10.73
N ALA A 177 10.61 -7.04 10.05
CA ALA A 177 11.64 -6.75 9.08
C ALA A 177 11.11 -5.95 7.88
N LEU A 178 9.93 -6.31 7.35
CA LEU A 178 9.28 -5.58 6.27
C LEU A 178 8.87 -4.17 6.71
N PHE A 179 8.35 -4.02 7.92
CA PHE A 179 8.00 -2.72 8.48
C PHE A 179 9.21 -1.81 8.55
N MET A 180 10.34 -2.31 9.06
CA MET A 180 11.58 -1.53 9.09
C MET A 180 12.10 -1.21 7.70
N ALA A 181 12.05 -2.16 6.78
CA ALA A 181 12.53 -2.00 5.41
C ALA A 181 11.74 -0.94 4.62
N GLY A 182 10.49 -0.69 4.97
CA GLY A 182 9.62 0.27 4.30
C GLY A 182 9.88 1.74 4.65
N TYR A 183 10.50 2.04 5.81
CA TYR A 183 10.69 3.42 6.28
C TYR A 183 11.49 4.28 5.31
N ILE A 184 12.68 3.84 4.93
CA ILE A 184 13.56 4.61 4.06
C ILE A 184 12.94 4.81 2.67
N PRO A 185 12.44 3.77 1.98
CA PRO A 185 11.74 3.94 0.71
C PRO A 185 10.51 4.85 0.80
N GLY A 186 9.70 4.73 1.85
CA GLY A 186 8.53 5.58 2.07
C GLY A 186 8.90 7.04 2.30
N ILE A 187 9.92 7.31 3.11
CA ILE A 187 10.44 8.68 3.33
C ILE A 187 10.99 9.25 2.02
N LEU A 188 11.75 8.48 1.25
CA LEU A 188 12.29 8.91 -0.05
C LEU A 188 11.18 9.25 -1.04
N TRP A 189 10.10 8.46 -1.09
CA TRP A 189 8.92 8.79 -1.89
C TRP A 189 8.32 10.13 -1.47
N GLY A 190 8.05 10.31 -0.17
CA GLY A 190 7.52 11.57 0.36
C GLY A 190 8.41 12.77 0.04
N LEU A 191 9.72 12.64 0.23
CA LEU A 191 10.68 13.69 -0.09
C LEU A 191 10.72 14.00 -1.58
N ALA A 192 10.68 12.98 -2.45
CA ALA A 192 10.62 13.19 -3.90
C ALA A 192 9.37 13.99 -4.31
N CYS A 193 8.21 13.66 -3.74
CA CYS A 193 6.99 14.44 -3.94
C CYS A 193 7.13 15.87 -3.40
N MET A 194 7.72 16.06 -2.22
CA MET A 194 7.94 17.40 -1.63
C MET A 194 8.87 18.26 -2.48
N VAL A 195 9.89 17.68 -3.12
CA VAL A 195 10.74 18.39 -4.07
C VAL A 195 9.94 18.90 -5.27
N VAL A 196 9.08 18.07 -5.85
CA VAL A 196 8.19 18.47 -6.96
C VAL A 196 7.25 19.60 -6.50
N ILE A 197 6.60 19.44 -5.33
CA ILE A 197 5.74 20.48 -4.74
C ILE A 197 6.48 21.80 -4.60
N TYR A 198 7.70 21.80 -4.08
CA TYR A 198 8.51 23.00 -3.87
C TYR A 198 8.75 23.77 -5.17
N PHE A 199 9.18 23.08 -6.23
CA PHE A 199 9.47 23.73 -7.51
C PHE A 199 8.20 24.31 -8.15
N PHE A 200 7.08 23.56 -8.13
CA PHE A 200 5.79 24.05 -8.63
C PHE A 200 5.29 25.24 -7.84
N ALA A 201 5.28 25.14 -6.51
CA ALA A 201 4.79 26.20 -5.63
C ALA A 201 5.62 27.47 -5.76
N ARG A 202 6.94 27.35 -5.91
CA ARG A 202 7.83 28.49 -6.15
C ARG A 202 7.53 29.17 -7.48
N LYS A 203 7.30 28.38 -8.55
CA LYS A 203 6.98 28.90 -9.88
C LYS A 203 5.61 29.61 -9.93
N LYS A 204 4.63 29.09 -9.20
CA LYS A 204 3.26 29.62 -9.13
C LYS A 204 3.07 30.70 -8.06
N GLY A 205 4.05 30.89 -7.17
CA GLY A 205 3.99 31.89 -6.10
C GLY A 205 3.11 31.50 -4.91
N TYR A 206 2.80 30.21 -4.72
CA TYR A 206 1.97 29.75 -3.59
C TYR A 206 2.69 29.97 -2.27
N ARG A 207 2.17 30.87 -1.44
CA ARG A 207 2.69 31.16 -0.10
C ARG A 207 1.57 31.04 0.90
N SER A 208 1.82 30.36 2.02
CA SER A 208 0.84 30.31 3.11
C SER A 208 0.80 31.65 3.84
N THR A 209 -0.40 32.15 4.04
CA THR A 209 -0.69 33.40 4.75
C THR A 209 -0.87 33.21 6.24
N LYS A 210 -1.24 32.01 6.69
CA LYS A 210 -1.47 31.72 8.11
C LYS A 210 -0.23 31.13 8.79
N ARG A 211 0.35 31.91 9.71
CA ARG A 211 1.40 31.42 10.63
C ARG A 211 0.79 31.11 11.99
N TYR A 212 1.10 29.95 12.53
CA TYR A 212 0.74 29.62 13.92
C TYR A 212 1.52 30.54 14.90
N THR A 213 0.81 31.08 15.89
CA THR A 213 1.43 31.75 17.03
C THR A 213 2.17 30.74 17.92
N GLY A 214 3.10 31.20 18.74
CA GLY A 214 3.88 30.31 19.62
C GLY A 214 3.00 29.44 20.54
N SER A 215 1.92 30.02 21.10
CA SER A 215 0.99 29.28 21.96
C SER A 215 0.16 28.24 21.19
N GLU A 216 -0.24 28.53 19.95
CA GLU A 216 -0.93 27.58 19.09
C GLU A 216 -0.05 26.40 18.71
N LYS A 217 1.24 26.65 18.42
CA LYS A 217 2.22 25.58 18.14
C LYS A 217 2.32 24.59 19.30
N VAL A 218 2.47 25.12 20.51
CA VAL A 218 2.56 24.30 21.73
C VAL A 218 1.28 23.49 21.93
N LYS A 219 0.10 24.10 21.77
CA LYS A 219 -1.19 23.42 21.90
C LYS A 219 -1.34 22.28 20.89
N VAL A 220 -1.03 22.54 19.61
CA VAL A 220 -1.11 21.54 18.54
C VAL A 220 -0.13 20.39 18.80
N PHE A 221 1.10 20.69 19.26
CA PHE A 221 2.10 19.71 19.60
C PHE A 221 1.60 18.76 20.72
N PHE A 222 1.11 19.30 21.83
CA PHE A 222 0.59 18.50 22.94
C PHE A 222 -0.66 17.68 22.55
N GLN A 223 -1.51 18.18 21.66
CA GLN A 223 -2.66 17.42 21.16
C GLN A 223 -2.26 16.25 20.27
N ALA A 224 -1.11 16.31 19.62
CA ALA A 224 -0.61 15.24 18.76
C ALA A 224 0.17 14.16 19.54
N ILE A 225 0.75 14.48 20.71
CA ILE A 225 1.57 13.55 21.51
C ILE A 225 0.87 12.19 21.71
N PRO A 226 -0.40 12.09 22.15
CA PRO A 226 -1.02 10.80 22.37
C PRO A 226 -1.15 9.98 21.07
N CYS A 227 -1.36 10.65 19.93
CA CYS A 227 -1.43 9.97 18.63
C CYS A 227 -0.06 9.44 18.20
N LEU A 228 1.01 10.24 18.36
CA LEU A 228 2.37 9.84 18.03
C LEU A 228 2.87 8.73 18.98
N PHE A 229 2.53 8.81 20.26
CA PHE A 229 2.89 7.79 21.25
C PHE A 229 2.27 6.44 20.92
N MET A 230 1.05 6.41 20.40
CA MET A 230 0.44 5.17 19.92
C MET A 230 1.28 4.51 18.82
N ILE A 231 1.75 5.28 17.84
CA ILE A 231 2.60 4.77 16.76
C ILE A 231 3.90 4.18 17.35
N ILE A 232 4.51 4.89 18.30
CA ILE A 232 5.74 4.43 18.96
C ILE A 232 5.50 3.13 19.73
N VAL A 233 4.41 3.03 20.48
CA VAL A 233 4.08 1.83 21.26
C VAL A 233 3.82 0.64 20.36
N VAL A 234 2.98 0.80 19.34
CA VAL A 234 2.61 -0.31 18.46
C VAL A 234 3.78 -0.75 17.59
N ILE A 235 4.37 0.18 16.85
CA ILE A 235 5.46 -0.16 15.93
C ILE A 235 6.75 -0.47 16.68
N GLY A 236 7.08 0.31 17.70
CA GLY A 236 8.23 0.04 18.56
C GLY A 236 8.12 -1.32 19.25
N GLY A 237 6.94 -1.69 19.75
CA GLY A 237 6.68 -3.00 20.36
C GLY A 237 6.82 -4.17 19.38
N ILE A 238 6.38 -4.00 18.12
CA ILE A 238 6.55 -5.01 17.08
C ILE A 238 8.04 -5.14 16.69
N ILE A 239 8.72 -4.02 16.47
CA ILE A 239 10.13 -4.01 16.07
C ILE A 239 11.03 -4.57 17.18
N SER A 240 10.76 -4.25 18.44
CA SER A 240 11.53 -4.78 19.56
C SER A 240 11.22 -6.24 19.90
N GLY A 241 10.24 -6.86 19.21
CA GLY A 241 9.82 -8.24 19.47
C GLY A 241 8.97 -8.44 20.72
N ILE A 242 8.55 -7.33 21.38
CA ILE A 242 7.63 -7.39 22.55
C ILE A 242 6.24 -7.86 22.10
N PHE A 243 5.81 -7.42 20.90
CA PHE A 243 4.54 -7.79 20.30
C PHE A 243 4.76 -8.48 18.96
N THR A 244 3.96 -9.50 18.69
CA THR A 244 3.71 -9.95 17.30
C THR A 244 2.91 -8.89 16.54
N ALA A 245 2.86 -8.98 15.22
CA ALA A 245 2.03 -8.07 14.42
C ALA A 245 0.54 -8.14 14.82
N THR A 246 0.05 -9.33 15.19
CA THR A 246 -1.32 -9.53 15.66
C THR A 246 -1.57 -8.85 17.01
N GLU A 247 -0.70 -9.06 17.99
CA GLU A 247 -0.82 -8.41 19.29
C GLU A 247 -0.71 -6.89 19.20
N GLY A 248 0.27 -6.39 18.42
CA GLY A 248 0.43 -4.95 18.15
C GLY A 248 -0.81 -4.34 17.48
N SER A 249 -1.50 -5.07 16.61
CA SER A 249 -2.74 -4.62 15.98
C SER A 249 -3.90 -4.51 16.98
N VAL A 250 -4.00 -5.45 17.94
CA VAL A 250 -4.99 -5.37 19.04
C VAL A 250 -4.68 -4.19 19.95
N VAL A 251 -3.41 -3.96 20.30
CA VAL A 251 -2.99 -2.78 21.05
C VAL A 251 -3.38 -1.50 20.33
N ALA A 252 -3.20 -1.42 19.00
CA ALA A 252 -3.62 -0.28 18.19
C ALA A 252 -5.13 -0.03 18.27
N VAL A 253 -5.96 -1.09 18.21
CA VAL A 253 -7.42 -0.99 18.36
C VAL A 253 -7.79 -0.45 19.73
N VAL A 254 -7.31 -1.07 20.79
CA VAL A 254 -7.64 -0.68 22.16
C VAL A 254 -7.20 0.76 22.44
N TYR A 255 -5.97 1.10 22.07
CA TYR A 255 -5.43 2.44 22.28
C TYR A 255 -6.22 3.51 21.50
N SER A 256 -6.51 3.26 20.21
CA SER A 256 -7.30 4.18 19.39
C SER A 256 -8.74 4.34 19.90
N MET A 257 -9.37 3.28 20.41
CA MET A 257 -10.67 3.34 21.06
C MET A 257 -10.64 4.22 22.32
N VAL A 258 -9.65 3.99 23.20
CA VAL A 258 -9.49 4.79 24.42
C VAL A 258 -9.29 6.26 24.10
N LEU A 259 -8.41 6.58 23.14
CA LEU A 259 -8.19 7.97 22.71
C LEU A 259 -9.47 8.60 22.14
N SER A 260 -10.16 7.89 21.24
CA SER A 260 -11.28 8.45 20.49
C SER A 260 -12.54 8.62 21.33
N ILE A 261 -12.80 7.70 22.28
CA ILE A 261 -14.01 7.70 23.09
C ILE A 261 -13.81 8.56 24.37
N PHE A 262 -12.72 8.31 25.12
CA PHE A 262 -12.54 8.92 26.45
C PHE A 262 -11.74 10.22 26.39
N PHE A 263 -10.67 10.28 25.62
CA PHE A 263 -9.77 11.43 25.60
C PHE A 263 -10.29 12.54 24.67
N TYR A 264 -10.58 12.19 23.43
CA TYR A 264 -11.02 13.15 22.41
C TYR A 264 -12.54 13.29 22.33
N LYS A 265 -13.27 12.33 22.86
CA LYS A 265 -14.75 12.28 22.84
C LYS A 265 -15.32 12.50 21.44
N SER A 266 -14.60 12.01 20.42
CA SER A 266 -14.91 12.20 19.01
C SER A 266 -15.87 11.12 18.48
N ILE A 267 -15.88 9.92 19.12
CA ILE A 267 -16.76 8.81 18.75
C ILE A 267 -17.75 8.58 19.87
N ARG A 268 -19.04 8.53 19.54
CA ARG A 268 -20.10 8.11 20.45
C ARG A 268 -20.24 6.59 20.42
N LEU A 269 -20.56 5.94 21.53
CA LEU A 269 -20.73 4.48 21.61
C LEU A 269 -21.75 3.94 20.59
N ARG A 270 -22.74 4.74 20.20
CA ARG A 270 -23.74 4.38 19.18
C ARG A 270 -23.17 4.28 17.77
N GLU A 271 -22.00 4.86 17.51
CA GLU A 271 -21.34 4.85 16.20
C GLU A 271 -20.41 3.63 16.03
N LEU A 272 -20.04 2.98 17.15
CA LEU A 272 -19.16 1.81 17.13
C LEU A 272 -19.69 0.66 16.26
N PRO A 273 -20.97 0.26 16.33
CA PRO A 273 -21.48 -0.84 15.50
C PRO A 273 -21.25 -0.60 14.00
N LYS A 274 -21.42 0.66 13.54
CA LYS A 274 -21.14 1.01 12.15
C LYS A 274 -19.67 0.92 11.81
N ILE A 275 -18.77 1.35 12.71
CA ILE A 275 -17.31 1.24 12.51
C ILE A 275 -16.89 -0.23 12.42
N PHE A 276 -17.44 -1.07 13.29
CA PHE A 276 -17.17 -2.52 13.25
C PHE A 276 -17.70 -3.14 11.95
N LEU A 277 -18.90 -2.77 11.51
CA LEU A 277 -19.49 -3.28 10.26
C LEU A 277 -18.65 -2.88 9.05
N ASP A 278 -18.30 -1.58 8.93
CA ASP A 278 -17.46 -1.06 7.85
C ASP A 278 -16.09 -1.81 7.82
N SER A 279 -15.52 -2.09 9.00
CA SER A 279 -14.25 -2.81 9.12
C SER A 279 -14.38 -4.30 8.78
N ALA A 280 -15.48 -4.93 9.17
CA ALA A 280 -15.77 -6.34 8.87
C ALA A 280 -15.97 -6.55 7.36
N GLU A 281 -16.65 -5.63 6.68
CA GLU A 281 -16.86 -5.67 5.23
C GLU A 281 -15.51 -5.62 4.48
N MET A 282 -14.67 -4.65 4.80
CA MET A 282 -13.34 -4.55 4.20
C MET A 282 -12.47 -5.79 4.50
N THR A 283 -12.51 -6.27 5.73
CA THR A 283 -11.79 -7.47 6.14
C THR A 283 -12.25 -8.69 5.37
N GLY A 284 -13.56 -8.89 5.23
CA GLY A 284 -14.14 -10.02 4.49
C GLY A 284 -13.66 -10.07 3.05
N ILE A 285 -13.63 -8.93 2.37
CA ILE A 285 -13.13 -8.82 0.99
C ILE A 285 -11.66 -9.25 0.91
N ILE A 286 -10.80 -8.74 1.80
CA ILE A 286 -9.35 -9.01 1.77
C ILE A 286 -9.08 -10.47 2.12
N ILE A 287 -9.68 -11.01 3.18
CA ILE A 287 -9.46 -12.41 3.60
C ILE A 287 -9.98 -13.38 2.55
N PHE A 288 -11.14 -13.13 1.95
CA PHE A 288 -11.66 -13.94 0.86
C PHE A 288 -10.70 -13.92 -0.35
N LEU A 289 -10.17 -12.77 -0.70
CA LEU A 289 -9.19 -12.64 -1.77
C LEU A 289 -7.91 -13.43 -1.48
N ILE A 290 -7.39 -13.38 -0.25
CA ILE A 290 -6.22 -14.17 0.18
C ILE A 290 -6.51 -15.67 0.06
N GLY A 291 -7.65 -16.12 0.54
CA GLY A 291 -8.06 -17.53 0.44
C GLY A 291 -8.09 -18.01 -1.01
N VAL A 292 -8.74 -17.25 -1.87
CA VAL A 292 -8.85 -17.61 -3.30
C VAL A 292 -7.50 -17.56 -4.01
N SER A 293 -6.65 -16.57 -3.71
CA SER A 293 -5.31 -16.50 -4.30
C SER A 293 -4.41 -17.67 -3.91
N SER A 294 -4.69 -18.32 -2.78
CA SER A 294 -3.99 -19.55 -2.37
C SER A 294 -4.24 -20.71 -3.34
N ILE A 295 -5.40 -20.77 -4.01
CA ILE A 295 -5.65 -21.73 -5.09
C ILE A 295 -4.66 -21.47 -6.23
N MET A 296 -4.58 -20.22 -6.68
CA MET A 296 -3.72 -19.84 -7.80
C MET A 296 -2.24 -20.11 -7.48
N SER A 297 -1.78 -19.73 -6.29
CA SER A 297 -0.40 -19.98 -5.84
C SER A 297 -0.09 -21.48 -5.86
N TRP A 298 -1.03 -22.33 -5.42
CA TRP A 298 -0.87 -23.77 -5.46
C TRP A 298 -0.84 -24.28 -6.91
N VAL A 299 -1.77 -23.86 -7.77
CA VAL A 299 -1.80 -24.27 -9.20
C VAL A 299 -0.49 -23.91 -9.87
N MET A 300 0.00 -22.70 -9.69
CA MET A 300 1.26 -22.24 -10.28
C MET A 300 2.45 -23.08 -9.79
N ALA A 301 2.54 -23.34 -8.48
CA ALA A 301 3.62 -24.15 -7.92
C ALA A 301 3.55 -25.60 -8.43
N PHE A 302 2.35 -26.20 -8.46
CA PHE A 302 2.12 -27.56 -8.89
C PHE A 302 2.43 -27.79 -10.37
N THR A 303 2.11 -26.82 -11.22
CA THR A 303 2.33 -26.90 -12.67
C THR A 303 3.71 -26.42 -13.11
N GLY A 304 4.54 -25.87 -12.19
CA GLY A 304 5.88 -25.38 -12.50
C GLY A 304 5.92 -24.06 -13.27
N ILE A 305 4.85 -23.28 -13.23
CA ILE A 305 4.79 -21.96 -13.90
C ILE A 305 5.94 -21.03 -13.50
N PRO A 306 6.30 -20.87 -12.19
CA PRO A 306 7.39 -20.00 -11.78
C PRO A 306 8.73 -20.41 -12.43
N THR A 307 9.00 -21.70 -12.53
CA THR A 307 10.23 -22.22 -13.19
C THR A 307 10.24 -21.88 -14.67
N ALA A 308 9.12 -22.11 -15.38
CA ALA A 308 9.02 -21.79 -16.80
C ALA A 308 9.18 -20.27 -17.08
N VAL A 309 8.60 -19.42 -16.23
CA VAL A 309 8.78 -17.95 -16.31
C VAL A 309 10.23 -17.56 -16.04
N SER A 310 10.87 -18.19 -15.03
CA SER A 310 12.28 -17.95 -14.71
C SER A 310 13.20 -18.31 -15.88
N GLU A 311 13.01 -19.49 -16.48
CA GLU A 311 13.78 -19.91 -17.65
C GLU A 311 13.59 -18.98 -18.83
N ALA A 312 12.36 -18.55 -19.10
CA ALA A 312 12.06 -17.58 -20.15
C ALA A 312 12.74 -16.23 -19.92
N MET A 313 12.74 -15.72 -18.68
CA MET A 313 13.37 -14.46 -18.33
C MET A 313 14.90 -14.56 -18.38
N LEU A 314 15.49 -15.65 -17.88
CA LEU A 314 16.93 -15.92 -17.96
C LEU A 314 17.38 -16.13 -19.41
N GLY A 315 16.49 -16.61 -20.29
CA GLY A 315 16.71 -16.67 -21.75
C GLY A 315 16.81 -15.29 -22.41
N ILE A 316 16.20 -14.25 -21.83
CA ILE A 316 16.29 -12.87 -22.33
C ILE A 316 17.63 -12.24 -21.90
N SER A 317 18.02 -12.43 -20.63
CA SER A 317 19.25 -11.87 -20.07
C SER A 317 19.67 -12.63 -18.81
N THR A 318 20.98 -12.79 -18.63
CA THR A 318 21.57 -13.27 -17.38
C THR A 318 21.98 -12.13 -16.45
N ASN A 319 21.85 -10.88 -16.91
CA ASN A 319 22.18 -9.70 -16.13
C ASN A 319 21.07 -9.40 -15.12
N ARG A 320 21.40 -9.47 -13.83
CA ARG A 320 20.49 -9.18 -12.72
C ARG A 320 19.78 -7.82 -12.88
N TYR A 321 20.50 -6.79 -13.30
CA TYR A 321 19.92 -5.44 -13.42
C TYR A 321 18.89 -5.35 -14.52
N VAL A 322 19.10 -6.05 -15.64
CA VAL A 322 18.15 -6.11 -16.75
C VAL A 322 16.88 -6.85 -16.35
N ILE A 323 17.02 -7.98 -15.65
CA ILE A 323 15.85 -8.76 -15.17
C ILE A 323 15.05 -7.94 -14.16
N LEU A 324 15.69 -7.28 -13.20
CA LEU A 324 14.99 -6.42 -12.25
C LEU A 324 14.27 -5.26 -12.94
N PHE A 325 14.86 -4.68 -13.99
CA PHE A 325 14.19 -3.65 -14.79
C PHE A 325 12.94 -4.18 -15.49
N ILE A 326 13.03 -5.36 -16.12
CA ILE A 326 11.89 -6.02 -16.77
C ILE A 326 10.78 -6.31 -15.75
N ILE A 327 11.13 -6.85 -14.56
CA ILE A 327 10.16 -7.10 -13.48
C ILE A 327 9.50 -5.79 -13.04
N ASN A 328 10.25 -4.71 -12.87
CA ASN A 328 9.69 -3.41 -12.51
C ASN A 328 8.70 -2.89 -13.56
N ILE A 329 9.03 -2.99 -14.84
CA ILE A 329 8.11 -2.57 -15.92
C ILE A 329 6.85 -3.43 -15.95
N LEU A 330 6.98 -4.76 -15.81
CA LEU A 330 5.82 -5.66 -15.75
C LEU A 330 4.91 -5.34 -14.55
N LEU A 331 5.50 -5.12 -13.38
CA LEU A 331 4.75 -4.75 -12.17
C LEU A 331 4.08 -3.39 -12.30
N LEU A 332 4.72 -2.40 -12.95
CA LEU A 332 4.09 -1.11 -13.26
C LEU A 332 2.88 -1.29 -14.15
N ILE A 333 3.01 -2.05 -15.24
CA ILE A 333 1.89 -2.32 -16.15
C ILE A 333 0.74 -2.99 -15.39
N VAL A 334 1.03 -4.06 -14.65
CA VAL A 334 0.02 -4.79 -13.88
C VAL A 334 -0.65 -3.91 -12.84
N GLY A 335 0.14 -3.13 -12.10
CA GLY A 335 -0.36 -2.22 -11.07
C GLY A 335 -1.32 -1.15 -11.60
N THR A 336 -1.28 -0.82 -12.90
CA THR A 336 -2.24 0.11 -13.51
C THR A 336 -3.65 -0.46 -13.63
N PHE A 337 -3.79 -1.79 -13.71
CA PHE A 337 -5.07 -2.48 -13.93
C PHE A 337 -5.63 -3.15 -12.68
N MET A 338 -4.77 -3.43 -11.70
CA MET A 338 -5.13 -4.20 -10.50
C MET A 338 -4.81 -3.42 -9.24
N ASP A 339 -5.63 -3.61 -8.22
CA ASP A 339 -5.31 -3.09 -6.89
C ASP A 339 -4.10 -3.83 -6.29
N MET A 340 -3.47 -3.21 -5.33
CA MET A 340 -2.19 -3.59 -4.78
C MET A 340 -2.20 -4.97 -4.11
N THR A 341 -3.25 -5.29 -3.33
CA THR A 341 -3.34 -6.56 -2.61
C THR A 341 -3.45 -7.75 -3.56
N PRO A 342 -4.38 -7.78 -4.54
CA PRO A 342 -4.42 -8.87 -5.53
C PRO A 342 -3.14 -8.98 -6.35
N ALA A 343 -2.55 -7.86 -6.76
CA ALA A 343 -1.30 -7.90 -7.52
C ALA A 343 -0.15 -8.50 -6.70
N CYS A 344 -0.04 -8.15 -5.41
CA CYS A 344 0.92 -8.75 -4.49
C CYS A 344 0.72 -10.28 -4.38
N LEU A 345 -0.52 -10.74 -4.20
CA LEU A 345 -0.87 -12.14 -4.06
C LEU A 345 -0.55 -12.96 -5.33
N ILE A 346 -0.74 -12.38 -6.50
CA ILE A 346 -0.56 -13.03 -7.80
C ILE A 346 0.93 -13.09 -8.18
N PHE A 347 1.62 -11.96 -8.08
CA PHE A 347 2.95 -11.81 -8.68
C PHE A 347 4.10 -12.14 -7.73
N THR A 348 3.88 -12.18 -6.41
CA THR A 348 4.89 -12.66 -5.47
C THR A 348 5.34 -14.08 -5.78
N PRO A 349 4.46 -15.10 -5.91
CA PRO A 349 4.88 -16.46 -6.21
C PRO A 349 5.56 -16.61 -7.58
N ILE A 350 5.33 -15.68 -8.51
CA ILE A 350 5.94 -15.69 -9.84
C ILE A 350 7.35 -15.12 -9.79
N PHE A 351 7.52 -13.90 -9.25
CA PHE A 351 8.77 -13.17 -9.36
C PHE A 351 9.74 -13.40 -8.19
N LEU A 352 9.24 -13.76 -7.00
CA LEU A 352 10.10 -14.00 -5.84
C LEU A 352 11.13 -15.12 -6.09
N PRO A 353 10.78 -16.31 -6.64
CA PRO A 353 11.76 -17.34 -6.93
C PRO A 353 12.84 -16.89 -7.91
N ILE A 354 12.47 -16.09 -8.92
CA ILE A 354 13.40 -15.53 -9.90
C ILE A 354 14.39 -14.60 -9.21
N CYS A 355 13.90 -13.69 -8.38
CA CYS A 355 14.73 -12.75 -7.65
C CYS A 355 15.66 -13.44 -6.64
N GLN A 356 15.17 -14.50 -5.97
CA GLN A 356 15.98 -15.32 -5.07
C GLN A 356 17.09 -16.06 -5.82
N ALA A 357 16.83 -16.61 -7.01
CA ALA A 357 17.81 -17.22 -7.87
C ALA A 357 18.91 -16.24 -8.31
N LEU A 358 18.59 -14.94 -8.40
CA LEU A 358 19.53 -13.85 -8.66
C LEU A 358 20.24 -13.32 -7.39
N GLY A 359 20.08 -13.99 -6.25
CA GLY A 359 20.67 -13.59 -4.97
C GLY A 359 20.04 -12.35 -4.33
N MET A 360 18.79 -12.02 -4.67
CA MET A 360 18.06 -10.91 -4.04
C MET A 360 17.42 -11.36 -2.72
N ASN A 361 17.57 -10.55 -1.69
CA ASN A 361 16.93 -10.80 -0.40
C ASN A 361 15.40 -10.64 -0.50
N THR A 362 14.64 -11.53 0.14
CA THR A 362 13.17 -11.56 0.09
C THR A 362 12.54 -10.25 0.62
N ILE A 363 13.12 -9.65 1.67
CA ILE A 363 12.65 -8.38 2.23
C ILE A 363 12.81 -7.26 1.21
N HIS A 364 13.99 -7.19 0.57
CA HIS A 364 14.27 -6.19 -0.47
C HIS A 364 13.30 -6.33 -1.66
N PHE A 365 13.08 -7.56 -2.14
CA PHE A 365 12.12 -7.81 -3.20
C PHE A 365 10.71 -7.37 -2.79
N GLY A 366 10.28 -7.68 -1.57
CA GLY A 366 8.97 -7.28 -1.06
C GLY A 366 8.77 -5.78 -1.07
N ILE A 367 9.75 -5.01 -0.61
CA ILE A 367 9.68 -3.55 -0.61
C ILE A 367 9.70 -2.98 -2.03
N MET A 368 10.56 -3.49 -2.92
CA MET A 368 10.59 -3.10 -4.32
C MET A 368 9.22 -3.33 -4.99
N MET A 369 8.64 -4.51 -4.77
CA MET A 369 7.34 -4.87 -5.33
C MET A 369 6.22 -3.99 -4.80
N ILE A 370 6.13 -3.79 -3.48
CA ILE A 370 5.10 -2.95 -2.85
C ILE A 370 5.25 -1.51 -3.33
N PHE A 371 6.48 -0.98 -3.40
CA PHE A 371 6.75 0.36 -3.92
C PHE A 371 6.22 0.51 -5.36
N ASN A 372 6.52 -0.46 -6.21
CA ASN A 372 6.11 -0.48 -7.60
C ASN A 372 4.58 -0.52 -7.75
N LEU A 373 3.92 -1.40 -7.00
CA LEU A 373 2.46 -1.51 -7.01
C LEU A 373 1.77 -0.25 -6.47
N CYS A 374 2.38 0.46 -5.52
CA CYS A 374 1.92 1.77 -5.08
C CYS A 374 1.89 2.79 -6.23
N ILE A 375 2.89 2.79 -7.12
CA ILE A 375 2.87 3.63 -8.33
C ILE A 375 1.69 3.25 -9.22
N GLY A 376 1.41 1.97 -9.36
CA GLY A 376 0.25 1.48 -10.12
C GLY A 376 -1.06 2.10 -9.66
N THR A 377 -1.27 2.26 -8.36
CA THR A 377 -2.53 2.82 -7.82
C THR A 377 -2.79 4.28 -8.21
N ILE A 378 -1.76 5.01 -8.63
CA ILE A 378 -1.87 6.41 -9.08
C ILE A 378 -1.74 6.56 -10.60
N THR A 379 -1.56 5.44 -11.33
CA THR A 379 -1.29 5.44 -12.78
C THR A 379 -2.54 5.09 -13.58
N PRO A 380 -2.89 5.83 -14.66
CA PRO A 380 -3.93 5.42 -15.59
C PRO A 380 -3.63 4.05 -16.21
N PRO A 381 -4.61 3.27 -16.67
CA PRO A 381 -6.03 3.62 -16.89
C PRO A 381 -6.95 3.42 -15.68
N VAL A 382 -6.62 2.54 -14.73
CA VAL A 382 -7.52 2.26 -13.60
C VAL A 382 -7.14 3.05 -12.35
N GLY A 383 -5.89 3.01 -11.88
CA GLY A 383 -5.37 3.79 -10.75
C GLY A 383 -6.37 4.12 -9.64
N THR A 384 -6.60 3.21 -8.72
CA THR A 384 -7.66 3.35 -7.68
C THR A 384 -7.56 4.65 -6.89
N THR A 385 -6.34 5.03 -6.51
CA THR A 385 -6.06 6.30 -5.80
C THR A 385 -6.23 7.51 -6.71
N LEU A 386 -5.90 7.38 -8.01
CA LEU A 386 -6.08 8.42 -9.00
C LEU A 386 -7.56 8.83 -9.12
N PHE A 387 -8.46 7.85 -9.32
CA PHE A 387 -9.89 8.13 -9.47
C PHE A 387 -10.49 8.78 -8.21
N VAL A 388 -10.11 8.30 -7.04
CA VAL A 388 -10.59 8.88 -5.77
C VAL A 388 -10.10 10.31 -5.61
N GLY A 389 -8.81 10.55 -5.86
CA GLY A 389 -8.22 11.88 -5.73
C GLY A 389 -8.79 12.90 -6.72
N VAL A 390 -9.05 12.49 -7.97
CA VAL A 390 -9.72 13.33 -8.99
C VAL A 390 -11.15 13.67 -8.57
N LYS A 391 -11.91 12.68 -8.07
CA LYS A 391 -13.29 12.88 -7.59
C LYS A 391 -13.35 13.86 -6.43
N VAL A 392 -12.49 13.68 -5.43
CA VAL A 392 -12.46 14.53 -4.23
C VAL A 392 -11.91 15.93 -4.56
N GLY A 393 -10.90 16.01 -5.43
CA GLY A 393 -10.35 17.28 -5.94
C GLY A 393 -11.28 18.05 -6.87
N LYS A 394 -12.46 17.49 -7.23
CA LYS A 394 -13.43 18.09 -8.15
C LYS A 394 -12.81 18.55 -9.47
N THR A 395 -11.93 17.74 -10.01
CA THR A 395 -11.19 17.99 -11.25
C THR A 395 -11.35 16.82 -12.23
N LYS A 396 -10.68 16.87 -13.38
CA LYS A 396 -10.72 15.82 -14.41
C LYS A 396 -9.36 15.13 -14.53
N ILE A 397 -9.39 13.87 -14.94
CA ILE A 397 -8.17 13.06 -15.09
C ILE A 397 -7.19 13.73 -16.06
N GLU A 398 -7.70 14.25 -17.18
CA GLU A 398 -6.88 14.88 -18.22
C GLU A 398 -6.13 16.12 -17.72
N GLN A 399 -6.71 16.83 -16.75
CA GLN A 399 -6.11 18.03 -16.15
C GLN A 399 -5.05 17.64 -15.11
N VAL A 400 -5.32 16.61 -14.33
CA VAL A 400 -4.43 16.13 -13.27
C VAL A 400 -3.21 15.40 -13.82
N ILE A 401 -3.32 14.70 -14.95
CA ILE A 401 -2.21 13.93 -15.53
C ILE A 401 -0.98 14.81 -15.78
N ARG A 402 -1.14 16.02 -16.31
CA ARG A 402 0.01 16.90 -16.61
C ARG A 402 0.88 17.21 -15.39
N PRO A 403 0.36 17.74 -14.27
CA PRO A 403 1.17 17.91 -13.06
C PRO A 403 1.61 16.58 -12.46
N LEU A 404 0.81 15.51 -12.57
CA LEU A 404 1.13 14.19 -12.02
C LEU A 404 2.36 13.54 -12.68
N LEU A 405 2.62 13.80 -13.98
CA LEU A 405 3.80 13.29 -14.69
C LEU A 405 5.12 13.70 -14.03
N TYR A 406 5.21 14.88 -13.44
CA TYR A 406 6.43 15.30 -12.73
C TYR A 406 6.64 14.47 -11.45
N TYR A 407 5.55 14.13 -10.76
CA TYR A 407 5.61 13.24 -9.61
C TYR A 407 6.00 11.82 -10.03
N PHE A 408 5.44 11.31 -11.15
CA PHE A 408 5.85 10.02 -11.70
C PHE A 408 7.34 9.96 -11.99
N GLY A 409 7.89 10.98 -12.63
CA GLY A 409 9.33 11.05 -12.90
C GLY A 409 10.16 10.97 -11.61
N ALA A 410 9.80 11.75 -10.59
CA ALA A 410 10.50 11.76 -9.32
C ALA A 410 10.37 10.42 -8.57
N ILE A 411 9.17 9.87 -8.50
CA ILE A 411 8.89 8.60 -7.83
C ILE A 411 9.55 7.43 -8.57
N PHE A 412 9.56 7.43 -9.91
CA PHE A 412 10.22 6.42 -10.72
C PHE A 412 11.74 6.40 -10.48
N ILE A 413 12.37 7.56 -10.33
CA ILE A 413 13.79 7.64 -9.94
C ILE A 413 13.99 6.96 -8.58
N VAL A 414 13.14 7.23 -7.59
CA VAL A 414 13.20 6.58 -6.28
C VAL A 414 12.98 5.07 -6.39
N LEU A 415 12.03 4.61 -7.22
CA LEU A 415 11.82 3.18 -7.48
C LEU A 415 13.11 2.53 -8.01
N MET A 416 13.79 3.16 -8.97
CA MET A 416 15.05 2.63 -9.50
C MET A 416 16.14 2.61 -8.42
N LEU A 417 16.26 3.65 -7.60
CA LEU A 417 17.20 3.65 -6.48
C LEU A 417 16.90 2.52 -5.48
N VAL A 418 15.64 2.35 -5.09
CA VAL A 418 15.22 1.27 -4.17
C VAL A 418 15.47 -0.11 -4.78
N SER A 419 15.23 -0.28 -6.08
CA SER A 419 15.40 -1.57 -6.77
C SER A 419 16.88 -1.98 -6.88
N TYR A 420 17.79 -1.02 -7.12
CA TYR A 420 19.20 -1.31 -7.39
C TYR A 420 20.13 -1.12 -6.20
N ILE A 421 19.67 -0.43 -5.15
CA ILE A 421 20.46 -0.20 -3.93
C ILE A 421 19.80 -0.93 -2.76
N PRO A 422 20.17 -2.21 -2.49
CA PRO A 422 19.55 -3.02 -1.44
C PRO A 422 19.60 -2.37 -0.07
N GLN A 423 20.63 -1.57 0.20
CA GLN A 423 20.83 -0.89 1.48
C GLN A 423 19.67 0.04 1.83
N LEU A 424 18.98 0.62 0.85
CA LEU A 424 17.82 1.48 1.10
C LEU A 424 16.66 0.73 1.78
N SER A 425 16.55 -0.58 1.53
CA SER A 425 15.54 -1.44 2.17
C SER A 425 16.12 -2.26 3.31
N LEU A 426 17.41 -2.66 3.24
CA LEU A 426 17.99 -3.64 4.16
C LEU A 426 18.81 -3.03 5.29
N TRP A 427 19.19 -1.74 5.20
CA TRP A 427 20.04 -1.10 6.21
C TRP A 427 19.37 -1.08 7.59
N LEU A 428 18.13 -0.64 7.67
CA LEU A 428 17.40 -0.55 8.94
C LEU A 428 17.07 -1.93 9.54
N PRO A 429 16.55 -2.92 8.78
CA PRO A 429 16.41 -4.30 9.26
C PRO A 429 17.75 -4.93 9.68
N GLY A 430 18.85 -4.63 8.97
CA GLY A 430 20.19 -5.13 9.29
C GLY A 430 20.69 -4.63 10.64
N LEU A 431 20.44 -3.37 10.98
CA LEU A 431 20.80 -2.82 12.30
C LEU A 431 20.13 -3.53 13.47
N MET A 432 18.98 -4.17 13.22
CA MET A 432 18.21 -4.89 14.24
C MET A 432 18.37 -6.42 14.15
N GLY A 433 19.24 -6.91 13.28
CA GLY A 433 19.55 -8.33 13.16
C GLY A 433 18.50 -9.17 12.42
N TYR A 434 17.68 -8.55 11.56
CA TYR A 434 16.69 -9.24 10.72
C TYR A 434 17.22 -9.67 9.33
N VAL A 435 18.44 -9.26 8.99
CA VAL A 435 19.13 -9.57 7.71
C VAL A 435 20.54 -10.04 8.01
#